data_7e6ff4d025a7a3ef1b104f8ff97c0638
#
_entry.id   7e6ff4d025a7a3ef1b104f8ff97c0638
#
_cell.length_a   1.000
_cell.length_b   1.000
_cell.length_c   1.000
_cell.angle_alpha   90.00
_cell.angle_beta   90.00
_cell.angle_gamma   90.00
#
_symmetry.space_group_name_H-M   'P 1'
#
loop_
_entity.id
_entity.type
_entity.pdbx_description
1 polymer ?
#
loop_
_entity_poly.entity_id
_entity_poly.type
_entity_poly.pdbx_seq_one_letter_code
_entity_poly.pdbx_strand_id
1 'polypeptide(L)'
;MDEGDQARERLWSFPKGMLGADDSIKGFQVEASDGRAGEVSWACYAPGESYLVVGRLHHLREVHHVVPAGAVDRIDAERRTVWLRLSRKEVDELPTHHDPPAPVESWMVDAVERAISTRSLGGDMY
;
A
#
# COMPACT_ATOMS: atom_id res chain seq x y z
N MET A 1 -13.89 -15.78 16.25
CA MET A 1 -13.09 -14.79 15.52
C MET A 1 -11.78 -14.55 16.20
N ASP A 2 -10.70 -14.68 15.54
CA ASP A 2 -9.42 -14.52 16.19
C ASP A 2 -8.75 -13.21 15.79
N GLU A 3 -7.68 -12.89 16.49
CA GLU A 3 -6.97 -11.63 16.28
C GLU A 3 -6.26 -11.59 14.94
N GLY A 4 -5.89 -12.74 14.40
CA GLY A 4 -5.22 -12.80 13.11
C GLY A 4 -6.09 -12.32 11.98
N ASP A 5 -7.38 -12.68 12.02
CA ASP A 5 -8.30 -12.23 10.97
C ASP A 5 -8.52 -10.73 11.03
N GLN A 6 -8.61 -10.16 12.22
CA GLN A 6 -8.78 -8.73 12.38
C GLN A 6 -7.54 -7.96 11.93
N ALA A 7 -6.37 -8.50 12.26
CA ALA A 7 -5.12 -7.86 11.87
C ALA A 7 -4.96 -7.86 10.35
N ARG A 8 -5.31 -8.99 9.71
CA ARG A 8 -5.24 -9.09 8.26
C ARG A 8 -6.23 -8.13 7.60
N GLU A 9 -7.43 -8.03 8.15
CA GLU A 9 -8.43 -7.12 7.61
C GLU A 9 -7.97 -5.68 7.69
N ARG A 10 -7.35 -5.29 8.81
CA ARG A 10 -6.82 -3.93 8.96
C ARG A 10 -5.69 -3.65 7.99
N LEU A 11 -4.83 -4.64 7.76
CA LEU A 11 -3.73 -4.48 6.81
C LEU A 11 -4.25 -4.23 5.39
N TRP A 12 -5.36 -4.87 5.02
CA TRP A 12 -5.91 -4.77 3.68
C TRP A 12 -7.13 -3.86 3.63
N SER A 13 -7.15 -2.83 4.47
CA SER A 13 -8.23 -1.85 4.48
C SER A 13 -7.65 -0.46 4.69
N PHE A 14 -8.21 0.52 4.01
CA PHE A 14 -7.83 1.91 4.27
C PHE A 14 -8.34 2.29 5.66
N PRO A 15 -7.56 3.09 6.40
CA PRO A 15 -8.04 3.57 7.70
C PRO A 15 -9.37 4.28 7.56
N LYS A 16 -10.19 4.15 8.58
CA LYS A 16 -11.55 4.67 8.58
C LYS A 16 -11.57 6.18 8.38
N GLY A 17 -12.47 6.64 7.50
CA GLY A 17 -12.64 8.07 7.28
C GLY A 17 -11.59 8.71 6.40
N MET A 18 -10.65 7.92 5.87
CA MET A 18 -9.55 8.45 5.08
C MET A 18 -9.97 8.78 3.65
N LEU A 19 -10.95 8.06 3.11
CA LEU A 19 -11.46 8.26 1.76
C LEU A 19 -12.95 8.54 1.78
N GLY A 20 -13.39 9.46 0.94
CA GLY A 20 -14.81 9.65 0.68
C GLY A 20 -15.32 8.60 -0.28
N ALA A 21 -16.65 8.56 -0.45
CA ALA A 21 -17.29 7.51 -1.26
C ALA A 21 -16.85 7.52 -2.71
N ASP A 22 -16.58 8.71 -3.24
CA ASP A 22 -16.22 8.85 -4.67
C ASP A 22 -14.75 9.17 -4.88
N ASP A 23 -13.95 9.11 -3.83
CA ASP A 23 -12.54 9.47 -3.95
C ASP A 23 -11.75 8.40 -4.68
N SER A 24 -10.84 8.85 -5.52
CA SER A 24 -9.89 7.97 -6.19
C SER A 24 -8.50 8.54 -5.96
N ILE A 25 -7.55 7.68 -5.61
CA ILE A 25 -6.17 8.11 -5.39
C ILE A 25 -5.26 7.80 -6.56
N LYS A 26 -5.81 7.28 -7.65
CA LYS A 26 -5.00 6.99 -8.83
C LYS A 26 -4.32 8.26 -9.32
N GLY A 27 -3.03 8.19 -9.56
CA GLY A 27 -2.24 9.34 -9.99
C GLY A 27 -1.68 10.17 -8.85
N PHE A 28 -2.07 9.88 -7.61
CA PHE A 28 -1.53 10.61 -6.47
C PHE A 28 -0.05 10.30 -6.28
N GLN A 29 0.69 11.31 -5.83
CA GLN A 29 2.09 11.13 -5.45
C GLN A 29 2.16 10.33 -4.16
N VAL A 30 3.13 9.45 -4.07
CA VAL A 30 3.31 8.61 -2.87
C VAL A 30 4.60 9.02 -2.17
N GLU A 31 4.47 9.35 -0.88
CA GLU A 31 5.59 9.68 -0.02
C GLU A 31 5.79 8.57 1.00
N ALA A 32 6.97 7.97 0.98
CA ALA A 32 7.34 7.02 2.02
C ALA A 32 7.81 7.82 3.23
N SER A 33 8.13 7.12 4.33
CA SER A 33 8.53 7.80 5.56
C SER A 33 9.83 8.60 5.39
N ASP A 34 10.65 8.26 4.40
CA ASP A 34 11.96 8.89 4.19
C ASP A 34 12.10 9.53 2.81
N GLY A 35 10.99 9.77 2.11
CA GLY A 35 11.02 10.47 0.84
C GLY A 35 10.07 9.91 -0.19
N ARG A 36 10.09 10.49 -1.37
CA ARG A 36 9.15 10.12 -2.41
C ARG A 36 9.38 8.70 -2.90
N ALA A 37 8.29 7.93 -2.99
CA ALA A 37 8.34 6.52 -3.41
C ALA A 37 7.82 6.30 -4.83
N GLY A 38 7.00 7.21 -5.34
CA GLY A 38 6.45 7.06 -6.69
C GLY A 38 5.06 7.65 -6.80
N GLU A 39 4.22 7.02 -7.62
CA GLU A 39 2.83 7.44 -7.84
C GLU A 39 1.92 6.26 -7.75
N VAL A 40 0.65 6.51 -7.41
CA VAL A 40 -0.36 5.46 -7.40
C VAL A 40 -0.76 5.16 -8.84
N SER A 41 -0.36 3.98 -9.33
CA SER A 41 -0.74 3.55 -10.67
C SER A 41 -2.07 2.82 -10.68
N TRP A 42 -2.48 2.26 -9.54
CA TRP A 42 -3.77 1.59 -9.41
C TRP A 42 -4.14 1.49 -7.93
N ALA A 43 -5.43 1.33 -7.65
CA ALA A 43 -5.87 1.11 -6.28
C ALA A 43 -7.15 0.26 -6.28
N CYS A 44 -7.29 -0.55 -5.24
CA CYS A 44 -8.48 -1.34 -5.01
C CYS A 44 -9.03 -0.96 -3.65
N TYR A 45 -10.34 -0.71 -3.60
CA TYR A 45 -10.97 -0.19 -2.38
C TYR A 45 -11.90 -1.19 -1.70
N ALA A 46 -11.91 -2.44 -2.14
CA ALA A 46 -12.78 -3.47 -1.55
C ALA A 46 -12.36 -3.74 -0.11
N PRO A 47 -13.27 -3.64 0.87
CA PRO A 47 -12.92 -3.85 2.27
C PRO A 47 -12.26 -5.21 2.49
N GLY A 48 -11.17 -5.23 3.24
CA GLY A 48 -10.41 -6.45 3.50
C GLY A 48 -9.52 -6.88 2.34
N GLU A 49 -9.65 -6.21 1.19
CA GLU A 49 -8.84 -6.52 0.00
C GLU A 49 -8.29 -5.24 -0.62
N SER A 50 -8.21 -4.18 0.16
CA SER A 50 -7.79 -2.88 -0.36
C SER A 50 -6.27 -2.78 -0.42
N TYR A 51 -5.80 -2.24 -1.53
CA TYR A 51 -4.37 -2.02 -1.73
C TYR A 51 -4.17 -0.89 -2.73
N LEU A 52 -2.95 -0.41 -2.81
CA LEU A 52 -2.55 0.49 -3.89
C LEU A 52 -1.32 -0.10 -4.55
N VAL A 53 -1.13 0.24 -5.82
CA VAL A 53 0.06 -0.14 -6.57
C VAL A 53 0.87 1.12 -6.79
N VAL A 54 2.10 1.12 -6.30
CA VAL A 54 2.98 2.28 -6.38
C VAL A 54 3.96 2.05 -7.52
N GLY A 55 3.84 2.89 -8.55
CA GLY A 55 4.73 2.82 -9.70
C GLY A 55 5.84 3.82 -9.58
N ARG A 56 7.03 3.41 -9.99
CA ARG A 56 8.17 4.32 -10.02
C ARG A 56 9.14 3.88 -11.11
N LEU A 57 9.96 4.81 -11.53
CA LEU A 57 10.98 4.54 -12.51
C LEU A 57 12.24 4.07 -11.81
N HIS A 58 12.75 2.90 -12.21
CA HIS A 58 13.95 2.33 -11.64
C HIS A 58 14.84 1.85 -12.79
N HIS A 59 15.98 2.52 -13.00
CA HIS A 59 16.91 2.21 -14.09
C HIS A 59 16.19 2.18 -15.43
N LEU A 60 15.39 3.22 -15.71
CA LEU A 60 14.65 3.37 -16.97
C LEU A 60 13.55 2.33 -17.15
N ARG A 61 13.21 1.58 -16.11
CA ARG A 61 12.11 0.64 -16.10
C ARG A 61 11.05 1.10 -15.12
N GLU A 62 9.80 0.96 -15.52
CA GLU A 62 8.71 1.23 -14.60
C GLU A 62 8.45 -0.02 -13.77
N VAL A 63 8.46 0.13 -12.46
CA VAL A 63 8.23 -0.97 -11.51
C VAL A 63 7.02 -0.62 -10.68
N HIS A 64 6.15 -1.61 -10.46
CA HIS A 64 4.90 -1.40 -9.72
C HIS A 64 4.85 -2.33 -8.53
N HIS A 65 4.89 -1.76 -7.32
CA HIS A 65 4.88 -2.54 -6.08
C HIS A 65 3.50 -2.53 -5.45
N VAL A 66 3.08 -3.68 -4.94
CA VAL A 66 1.80 -3.81 -4.24
C VAL A 66 1.98 -3.37 -2.80
N VAL A 67 1.19 -2.37 -2.38
CA VAL A 67 1.24 -1.84 -1.02
C VAL A 67 -0.14 -2.03 -0.39
N PRO A 68 -0.23 -2.72 0.76
CA PRO A 68 -1.53 -2.91 1.39
C PRO A 68 -2.05 -1.59 1.93
N ALA A 69 -3.36 -1.40 1.86
CA ALA A 69 -3.97 -0.12 2.23
C ALA A 69 -3.71 0.25 3.68
N GLY A 70 -3.54 -0.74 4.55
CA GLY A 70 -3.26 -0.48 5.97
C GLY A 70 -1.91 0.17 6.23
N ALA A 71 -1.02 0.18 5.23
CA ALA A 71 0.27 0.86 5.37
C ALA A 71 0.17 2.36 5.08
N VAL A 72 -1.01 2.83 4.68
CA VAL A 72 -1.22 4.25 4.41
C VAL A 72 -1.41 4.99 5.73
N ASP A 73 -0.62 6.03 5.92
CA ASP A 73 -0.69 6.86 7.12
C ASP A 73 -1.67 8.01 6.94
N ARG A 74 -1.67 8.63 5.76
CA ARG A 74 -2.49 9.81 5.50
C ARG A 74 -2.70 9.99 4.01
N ILE A 75 -3.84 10.57 3.63
CA ILE A 75 -4.14 10.95 2.26
C ILE A 75 -4.59 12.40 2.27
N ASP A 76 -4.00 13.20 1.40
CA ASP A 76 -4.38 14.60 1.23
C ASP A 76 -4.87 14.77 -0.21
N ALA A 77 -6.20 14.91 -0.36
CA ALA A 77 -6.82 15.01 -1.68
C ALA A 77 -6.45 16.32 -2.38
N GLU A 78 -6.28 17.40 -1.61
CA GLU A 78 -5.92 18.70 -2.21
C GLU A 78 -4.53 18.67 -2.81
N ARG A 79 -3.60 18.06 -2.10
CA ARG A 79 -2.21 17.94 -2.56
C ARG A 79 -2.00 16.72 -3.43
N ARG A 80 -3.02 15.88 -3.58
CA ARG A 80 -2.96 14.65 -4.34
C ARG A 80 -1.75 13.81 -3.92
N THR A 81 -1.65 13.59 -2.61
CA THR A 81 -0.51 12.90 -2.01
C THR A 81 -0.97 11.86 -1.01
N VAL A 82 -0.29 10.70 -1.04
CA VAL A 82 -0.50 9.61 -0.09
C VAL A 82 0.80 9.44 0.68
N TRP A 83 0.70 9.41 2.01
CA TRP A 83 1.86 9.15 2.88
C TRP A 83 1.77 7.75 3.42
N LEU A 84 2.89 7.03 3.35
CA LEU A 84 3.00 5.66 3.83
C LEU A 84 3.77 5.61 5.14
N ARG A 85 3.51 4.57 5.93
CA ARG A 85 4.30 4.27 7.12
C ARG A 85 5.58 3.52 6.80
N LEU A 86 5.75 3.14 5.55
CA LEU A 86 6.90 2.37 5.10
C LEU A 86 7.97 3.30 4.55
N SER A 87 9.24 2.88 4.67
CA SER A 87 10.34 3.57 4.02
C SER A 87 10.38 3.18 2.55
N ARG A 88 11.17 3.91 1.76
CA ARG A 88 11.35 3.59 0.35
C ARG A 88 11.91 2.18 0.17
N LYS A 89 12.86 1.81 1.03
CA LYS A 89 13.46 0.47 0.98
C LYS A 89 12.40 -0.59 1.25
N GLU A 90 11.54 -0.35 2.23
CA GLU A 90 10.48 -1.30 2.54
C GLU A 90 9.49 -1.46 1.40
N VAL A 91 9.18 -0.37 0.71
CA VAL A 91 8.31 -0.45 -0.47
C VAL A 91 8.98 -1.30 -1.56
N ASP A 92 10.29 -1.10 -1.75
CA ASP A 92 11.03 -1.86 -2.77
C ASP A 92 11.06 -3.35 -2.48
N GLU A 93 10.88 -3.76 -1.25
CA GLU A 93 10.87 -5.16 -0.86
C GLU A 93 9.51 -5.83 -1.05
N LEU A 94 8.48 -5.06 -1.36
CA LEU A 94 7.15 -5.62 -1.61
C LEU A 94 7.10 -6.20 -3.02
N PRO A 95 6.18 -7.16 -3.25
CA PRO A 95 6.10 -7.80 -4.56
C PRO A 95 5.70 -6.83 -5.65
N THR A 96 6.13 -7.13 -6.87
CA THR A 96 5.78 -6.33 -8.04
C THR A 96 4.57 -6.92 -8.75
N HIS A 97 3.81 -6.05 -9.40
CA HIS A 97 2.61 -6.42 -10.14
C HIS A 97 2.79 -5.99 -11.59
N HIS A 98 2.77 -6.95 -12.51
CA HIS A 98 3.01 -6.64 -13.92
C HIS A 98 1.80 -6.05 -14.64
N ASP A 99 0.62 -6.25 -14.08
CA ASP A 99 -0.62 -5.76 -14.67
C ASP A 99 -1.49 -5.14 -13.58
N PRO A 100 -1.20 -3.90 -13.16
CA PRO A 100 -1.87 -3.29 -12.01
C PRO A 100 -3.40 -3.39 -11.97
N PRO A 101 -4.14 -3.28 -13.08
CA PRO A 101 -5.59 -3.45 -13.02
C PRO A 101 -6.05 -4.87 -12.74
N ALA A 102 -5.20 -5.88 -12.96
CA ALA A 102 -5.57 -7.26 -12.67
C ALA A 102 -5.57 -7.50 -11.16
N PRO A 103 -6.38 -8.43 -10.66
CA PRO A 103 -6.41 -8.72 -9.23
C PRO A 103 -5.05 -9.18 -8.71
N VAL A 104 -4.79 -8.86 -7.46
CA VAL A 104 -3.58 -9.31 -6.78
C VAL A 104 -3.69 -10.83 -6.56
N GLU A 105 -2.64 -11.55 -6.92
CA GLU A 105 -2.63 -13.01 -6.78
C GLU A 105 -2.30 -13.41 -5.34
N SER A 106 -2.71 -14.62 -4.95
CA SER A 106 -2.49 -15.06 -3.57
C SER A 106 -1.03 -15.07 -3.16
N TRP A 107 -0.11 -15.39 -4.09
CA TRP A 107 1.32 -15.35 -3.74
C TRP A 107 1.79 -13.94 -3.41
N MET A 108 1.20 -12.93 -4.06
CA MET A 108 1.53 -11.54 -3.77
C MET A 108 1.02 -11.16 -2.38
N VAL A 109 -0.20 -11.58 -2.03
CA VAL A 109 -0.75 -11.34 -0.70
C VAL A 109 0.15 -11.95 0.35
N ASP A 110 0.56 -13.21 0.15
CA ASP A 110 1.43 -13.88 1.09
C ASP A 110 2.78 -13.18 1.21
N ALA A 111 3.33 -12.72 0.09
CA ALA A 111 4.61 -12.02 0.08
C ALA A 111 4.52 -10.70 0.83
N VAL A 112 3.43 -9.96 0.63
CA VAL A 112 3.21 -8.70 1.36
C VAL A 112 3.12 -8.97 2.85
N GLU A 113 2.33 -9.97 3.24
CA GLU A 113 2.13 -10.26 4.64
C GLU A 113 3.41 -10.71 5.32
N ARG A 114 4.25 -11.46 4.61
CA ARG A 114 5.55 -11.85 5.14
C ARG A 114 6.47 -10.66 5.32
N ALA A 115 6.52 -9.79 4.33
CA ALA A 115 7.37 -8.60 4.41
C ALA A 115 6.95 -7.68 5.53
N ILE A 116 5.66 -7.49 5.72
CA ILE A 116 5.12 -6.60 6.75
C ILE A 116 5.28 -7.24 8.14
N SER A 117 5.11 -8.55 8.25
CA SER A 117 5.17 -9.19 9.57
C SER A 117 6.57 -9.20 10.15
N THR A 118 7.60 -9.05 9.33
CA THR A 118 8.96 -8.93 9.84
C THR A 118 9.27 -7.51 10.26
N ARG A 119 8.33 -6.59 10.05
CA ARG A 119 8.47 -5.18 10.40
C ARG A 119 7.26 -4.75 11.20
N SER A 120 7.44 -3.75 12.01
CA SER A 120 6.36 -3.26 12.83
C SER A 120 5.78 -2.01 12.21
N LEU A 121 4.57 -2.11 11.67
CA LEU A 121 3.87 -0.94 11.19
C LEU A 121 3.43 -0.12 12.39
N GLY A 122 3.97 1.06 12.52
CA GLY A 122 3.66 1.90 13.66
C GLY A 122 4.41 1.53 14.90
N GLY A 123 5.36 0.74 14.77
CA GLY A 123 6.27 0.39 15.80
C GLY A 123 5.76 -0.59 16.78
N ASP A 124 5.75 -1.34 17.09
CA ASP A 124 5.48 -2.19 18.05
C ASP A 124 6.12 -3.12 18.47
N MET A 125 6.56 -3.39 18.79
CA MET A 125 6.93 -4.18 19.17
C MET A 125 7.02 -4.61 20.14
N TYR A 126 6.94 -4.94 20.45
CA TYR A 126 6.86 -5.37 21.36
C TYR A 126 7.48 -5.46 22.00
#